data_dff4b79dd0aa9dcffedca0b95f1079e3
#
_entry.id   dff4b79dd0aa9dcffedca0b95f1079e3
#
_cell.length_a   1.000
_cell.length_b   1.000
_cell.length_c   1.000
_cell.angle_alpha   90.00
_cell.angle_beta   90.00
_cell.angle_gamma   90.00
#
_symmetry.space_group_name_H-M   'P 1'
#
loop_
_entity.id
_entity.type
_entity.pdbx_description
1 polymer ?
#
loop_
_entity_poly.entity_id
_entity_poly.type
_entity_poly.pdbx_seq_one_letter_code
_entity_poly.pdbx_strand_id
1 'polypeptide(L)'
;MNNREQMNVVIVGHVDHGKSTLVGRLLADTGSLPDGKLEAVKAQCARNAKPFEYAFLLDALKDEQSQGITIDTARSFFKSAKRDYIIIDAPGHIEFLKNMISGAARAEAALLLIDAHEGIRENSKRHGYVMRFLGIKNVAVCVNKMDLVNYDQKVFEQIKADYTKFLDEIDLKPQFFIPIAAFHGDNIISASPNMPWYKGQNILGVLDSFEKAPAKDLQVFRMPVQDIYKFTEEGDDRRIVAGRVETGTIKVGEEIIFLPSGKKNRIKTVEYFNGAKRTEAFAGLSAGFTMETEIYIRPGEIMVKPSQKLPQVSMKFKANVFWMGKQPLVKNKTYKLKIATQQVPVVVSEIVQVLNAAELAASNKPHVDRHEVGEVIFETMKPIAFDMVGDIAETGRFVIVDNYEIAGGGIILSSVLDNESSLSTHIKKREYGWERSHITPDNRAQKYQHKSAFIVITGKIDTGKQRIAKALEEELFNLGKNVYFLGISNRLLLETHDSKDKTLAKYDALIQLGELAHLMTDAGLILITSVTDIDQYELDMLKKLNHETFVINVGENHFLESGIDLNLVENEESTAAVSKIVALLIKAVVLDPEYMI
;
A
#
# COMPACT_ATOMS: atom_id res chain seq x y z
N MET A 1 25.44 22.28 12.65
CA MET A 1 25.91 20.94 12.27
C MET A 1 25.76 20.83 10.76
N ASN A 2 26.86 20.64 10.04
CA ASN A 2 26.83 20.46 8.58
C ASN A 2 26.00 19.20 8.30
N ASN A 3 24.80 19.39 7.73
CA ASN A 3 23.90 18.30 7.37
C ASN A 3 24.43 17.68 6.07
N ARG A 4 25.44 16.76 6.16
CA ARG A 4 25.95 16.05 5.00
C ARG A 4 24.85 15.17 4.44
N GLU A 5 24.76 15.09 3.13
CA GLU A 5 23.81 14.18 2.49
C GLU A 5 24.09 12.73 2.89
N GLN A 6 23.05 11.97 3.18
CA GLN A 6 23.13 10.56 3.46
C GLN A 6 22.45 9.76 2.36
N MET A 7 23.05 8.66 1.89
CA MET A 7 22.49 7.78 0.86
C MET A 7 22.52 6.32 1.32
N ASN A 8 21.40 5.63 1.14
CA ASN A 8 21.26 4.20 1.39
C ASN A 8 21.62 3.42 0.12
N VAL A 9 22.60 2.56 0.19
CA VAL A 9 23.08 1.73 -0.92
C VAL A 9 22.93 0.27 -0.58
N VAL A 10 22.22 -0.50 -1.40
CA VAL A 10 22.16 -1.96 -1.26
C VAL A 10 23.22 -2.62 -2.14
N ILE A 11 23.88 -3.63 -1.61
CA ILE A 11 24.81 -4.46 -2.36
C ILE A 11 24.18 -5.83 -2.55
N VAL A 12 24.01 -6.24 -3.80
CA VAL A 12 23.38 -7.50 -4.20
C VAL A 12 24.25 -8.28 -5.16
N GLY A 13 24.06 -9.57 -5.20
CA GLY A 13 24.83 -10.49 -6.06
C GLY A 13 24.74 -11.92 -5.53
N HIS A 14 25.14 -12.89 -6.35
CA HIS A 14 25.16 -14.30 -5.93
C HIS A 14 26.07 -14.54 -4.70
N VAL A 15 25.87 -15.65 -4.04
CA VAL A 15 26.82 -16.14 -3.01
C VAL A 15 28.21 -16.20 -3.64
N ASP A 16 29.23 -15.87 -2.90
CA ASP A 16 30.65 -15.87 -3.33
C ASP A 16 31.05 -14.84 -4.41
N HIS A 17 30.14 -14.00 -4.89
CA HIS A 17 30.48 -12.90 -5.82
C HIS A 17 31.26 -11.75 -5.15
N GLY A 18 31.56 -11.84 -3.84
CA GLY A 18 32.43 -10.93 -3.12
C GLY A 18 31.75 -9.69 -2.56
N LYS A 19 30.46 -9.75 -2.23
CA LYS A 19 29.69 -8.64 -1.60
C LYS A 19 30.34 -8.17 -0.31
N SER A 20 30.47 -9.08 0.66
CA SER A 20 31.04 -8.77 1.98
C SER A 20 32.51 -8.34 1.87
N THR A 21 33.26 -8.91 0.91
CA THR A 21 34.64 -8.47 0.60
C THR A 21 34.66 -7.02 0.13
N LEU A 22 33.75 -6.63 -0.78
CA LEU A 22 33.65 -5.26 -1.26
C LEU A 22 33.27 -4.29 -0.13
N VAL A 23 32.29 -4.65 0.71
CA VAL A 23 31.89 -3.82 1.86
C VAL A 23 33.06 -3.65 2.83
N GLY A 24 33.68 -4.74 3.24
CA GLY A 24 34.81 -4.72 4.14
C GLY A 24 35.98 -3.90 3.59
N ARG A 25 36.24 -3.99 2.29
CA ARG A 25 37.25 -3.17 1.59
C ARG A 25 36.90 -1.69 1.56
N LEU A 26 35.68 -1.32 1.23
CA LEU A 26 35.22 0.07 1.29
C LEU A 26 35.41 0.66 2.68
N LEU A 27 35.01 -0.07 3.73
CA LEU A 27 35.18 0.37 5.12
C LEU A 27 36.64 0.58 5.50
N ALA A 28 37.52 -0.35 5.09
CA ALA A 28 38.95 -0.26 5.38
C ALA A 28 39.60 0.93 4.65
N ASP A 29 39.39 1.03 3.34
CA ASP A 29 40.05 2.00 2.49
C ASP A 29 39.54 3.45 2.70
N THR A 30 38.29 3.62 3.19
CA THR A 30 37.74 4.94 3.56
C THR A 30 38.06 5.34 5.01
N GLY A 31 38.78 4.51 5.77
CA GLY A 31 39.10 4.78 7.18
C GLY A 31 37.85 4.81 8.08
N SER A 32 36.80 4.08 7.71
CA SER A 32 35.51 4.07 8.44
C SER A 32 35.41 2.95 9.47
N LEU A 33 36.44 2.13 9.63
CA LEU A 33 36.53 1.13 10.68
C LEU A 33 36.92 1.76 12.02
N PRO A 34 36.44 1.20 13.15
CA PRO A 34 36.98 1.57 14.46
C PRO A 34 38.49 1.38 14.54
N ASP A 35 39.17 2.24 15.30
CA ASP A 35 40.63 2.15 15.48
C ASP A 35 41.08 0.76 15.94
N GLY A 36 42.10 0.21 15.26
CA GLY A 36 42.68 -1.08 15.58
C GLY A 36 41.84 -2.31 15.17
N LYS A 37 40.65 -2.15 14.62
CA LYS A 37 39.81 -3.31 14.24
C LYS A 37 40.42 -4.13 13.11
N LEU A 38 40.99 -3.48 12.10
CA LEU A 38 41.63 -4.17 10.96
C LEU A 38 42.81 -5.03 11.42
N GLU A 39 43.69 -4.47 12.27
CA GLU A 39 44.85 -5.14 12.84
C GLU A 39 44.42 -6.30 13.76
N ALA A 40 43.37 -6.08 14.56
CA ALA A 40 42.83 -7.12 15.45
C ALA A 40 42.32 -8.34 14.66
N VAL A 41 41.55 -8.12 13.58
CA VAL A 41 41.05 -9.22 12.73
C VAL A 41 42.19 -9.92 12.00
N LYS A 42 43.18 -9.18 11.45
CA LYS A 42 44.36 -9.77 10.85
C LYS A 42 45.13 -10.65 11.84
N ALA A 43 45.34 -10.18 13.07
CA ALA A 43 46.02 -10.93 14.13
C ALA A 43 45.21 -12.18 14.54
N GLN A 44 43.90 -12.11 14.58
CA GLN A 44 43.01 -13.23 14.86
C GLN A 44 43.09 -14.30 13.76
N CYS A 45 43.08 -13.91 12.49
CA CYS A 45 43.24 -14.82 11.36
C CYS A 45 44.59 -15.54 11.41
N ALA A 46 45.69 -14.79 11.69
CA ALA A 46 47.02 -15.38 11.82
C ALA A 46 47.10 -16.37 12.97
N ARG A 47 46.47 -16.10 14.14
CA ARG A 47 46.40 -17.04 15.27
C ARG A 47 45.66 -18.33 14.94
N ASN A 48 44.64 -18.23 14.10
CA ASN A 48 43.79 -19.36 13.71
C ASN A 48 44.28 -20.07 12.44
N ALA A 49 45.47 -19.71 11.93
CA ALA A 49 46.05 -20.21 10.68
C ALA A 49 45.07 -20.12 9.48
N LYS A 50 44.21 -19.08 9.46
CA LYS A 50 43.28 -18.76 8.36
C LYS A 50 43.84 -17.59 7.56
N PRO A 51 43.70 -17.58 6.21
CA PRO A 51 44.00 -16.41 5.41
C PRO A 51 43.08 -15.25 5.82
N PHE A 52 43.58 -14.01 5.74
CA PHE A 52 42.78 -12.83 6.02
C PHE A 52 41.84 -12.56 4.86
N GLU A 53 40.58 -12.33 5.18
CA GLU A 53 39.56 -11.89 4.23
C GLU A 53 38.86 -10.63 4.76
N TYR A 54 38.58 -9.67 3.86
CA TYR A 54 37.88 -8.43 4.22
C TYR A 54 36.42 -8.69 4.70
N ALA A 55 35.80 -9.79 4.27
CA ALA A 55 34.49 -10.23 4.73
C ALA A 55 34.43 -10.39 6.26
N PHE A 56 35.52 -10.89 6.90
CA PHE A 56 35.58 -11.06 8.35
C PHE A 56 35.47 -9.78 9.17
N LEU A 57 35.60 -8.61 8.54
CA LEU A 57 35.39 -7.32 9.19
C LEU A 57 33.88 -7.04 9.49
N LEU A 58 32.99 -7.72 8.80
CA LEU A 58 31.53 -7.54 8.88
C LEU A 58 30.87 -8.63 9.72
N ASP A 59 31.39 -9.84 9.68
CA ASP A 59 30.79 -11.01 10.29
C ASP A 59 30.65 -10.82 11.81
N ALA A 60 29.46 -10.52 12.27
CA ALA A 60 29.14 -10.31 13.67
C ALA A 60 28.70 -11.62 14.36
N LEU A 61 28.12 -12.55 13.60
CA LEU A 61 27.61 -13.83 14.11
C LEU A 61 28.58 -14.97 13.83
N LYS A 62 28.79 -15.85 14.84
CA LYS A 62 29.65 -17.03 14.69
C LYS A 62 29.15 -17.98 13.58
N ASP A 63 27.84 -18.04 13.37
CA ASP A 63 27.24 -18.91 12.37
C ASP A 63 27.49 -18.37 10.95
N GLU A 64 27.48 -17.07 10.73
CA GLU A 64 27.87 -16.43 9.47
C GLU A 64 29.33 -16.66 9.15
N GLN A 65 30.21 -16.52 10.15
CA GLN A 65 31.64 -16.82 10.01
C GLN A 65 31.93 -18.30 9.69
N SER A 66 31.10 -19.23 10.17
CA SER A 66 31.28 -20.65 9.94
C SER A 66 30.83 -21.10 8.56
N GLN A 67 29.78 -20.46 8.03
CA GLN A 67 29.13 -20.82 6.76
C GLN A 67 29.54 -19.92 5.59
N GLY A 68 30.14 -18.74 5.86
CA GLY A 68 30.57 -17.79 4.85
C GLY A 68 29.40 -17.13 4.08
N ILE A 69 28.19 -17.15 4.65
CA ILE A 69 26.98 -16.57 4.04
C ILE A 69 26.34 -15.54 4.96
N THR A 70 25.83 -14.45 4.38
CA THR A 70 25.03 -13.45 5.08
C THR A 70 23.59 -13.97 5.24
N ILE A 71 23.14 -14.11 6.48
CA ILE A 71 21.79 -14.62 6.82
C ILE A 71 20.79 -13.49 6.97
N ASP A 72 21.18 -12.41 7.65
CA ASP A 72 20.32 -11.25 7.88
C ASP A 72 20.92 -9.97 7.27
N THR A 73 20.12 -8.94 7.11
CA THR A 73 20.54 -7.66 6.51
C THR A 73 21.39 -6.85 7.49
N ALA A 74 22.68 -6.74 7.25
CA ALA A 74 23.58 -5.91 8.04
C ALA A 74 23.64 -4.47 7.50
N ARG A 75 23.87 -3.51 8.40
CA ARG A 75 24.11 -2.10 8.03
C ARG A 75 25.52 -1.69 8.40
N SER A 76 26.22 -1.16 7.42
CA SER A 76 27.57 -0.61 7.60
C SER A 76 27.60 0.85 7.17
N PHE A 77 28.42 1.65 7.82
CA PHE A 77 28.48 3.10 7.61
C PHE A 77 29.86 3.50 7.13
N PHE A 78 29.95 4.24 6.05
CA PHE A 78 31.18 4.86 5.61
C PHE A 78 30.95 6.27 5.07
N LYS A 79 32.05 7.00 4.87
CA LYS A 79 32.02 8.40 4.43
C LYS A 79 32.92 8.59 3.22
N SER A 80 32.44 9.33 2.23
CA SER A 80 33.26 9.90 1.18
C SER A 80 33.54 11.38 1.46
N ALA A 81 34.23 12.05 0.57
CA ALA A 81 34.36 13.49 0.63
C ALA A 81 33.01 14.21 0.47
N LYS A 82 32.07 13.63 -0.29
CA LYS A 82 30.79 14.23 -0.65
C LYS A 82 29.65 13.90 0.30
N ARG A 83 29.53 12.64 0.74
CA ARG A 83 28.34 12.10 1.46
C ARG A 83 28.69 11.08 2.53
N ASP A 84 27.70 10.83 3.38
CA ASP A 84 27.64 9.68 4.29
C ASP A 84 26.83 8.56 3.65
N TYR A 85 27.33 7.32 3.70
CA TYR A 85 26.69 6.15 3.12
C TYR A 85 26.26 5.14 4.19
N ILE A 86 25.05 4.62 4.03
CA ILE A 86 24.58 3.42 4.73
C ILE A 86 24.58 2.29 3.72
N ILE A 87 25.50 1.34 3.86
CA ILE A 87 25.47 0.11 3.08
C ILE A 87 24.50 -0.86 3.74
N ILE A 88 23.66 -1.44 2.92
CA ILE A 88 22.74 -2.52 3.26
C ILE A 88 23.32 -3.76 2.58
N ASP A 89 24.00 -4.60 3.35
CA ASP A 89 24.50 -5.89 2.84
C ASP A 89 23.33 -6.87 2.82
N ALA A 90 22.96 -7.32 1.63
CA ALA A 90 21.79 -8.15 1.41
C ALA A 90 22.19 -9.61 1.19
N PRO A 91 21.49 -10.59 1.83
CA PRO A 91 21.74 -12.01 1.63
C PRO A 91 21.68 -12.40 0.15
N GLY A 92 22.65 -13.19 -0.32
CA GLY A 92 22.69 -13.66 -1.72
C GLY A 92 21.89 -14.94 -1.98
N HIS A 93 21.49 -15.67 -0.93
CA HIS A 93 20.80 -16.94 -1.07
C HIS A 93 19.29 -16.79 -1.19
N ILE A 94 18.65 -17.60 -2.03
CA ILE A 94 17.20 -17.52 -2.32
C ILE A 94 16.31 -17.66 -1.08
N GLU A 95 16.73 -18.47 -0.11
CA GLU A 95 16.00 -18.67 1.14
C GLU A 95 15.85 -17.39 1.97
N PHE A 96 16.78 -16.45 1.79
CA PHE A 96 16.77 -15.15 2.48
C PHE A 96 16.26 -14.00 1.62
N LEU A 97 15.61 -14.30 0.49
CA LEU A 97 15.08 -13.29 -0.43
C LEU A 97 14.12 -12.30 0.27
N LYS A 98 13.37 -12.75 1.26
CA LYS A 98 12.51 -11.88 2.10
C LYS A 98 13.35 -10.83 2.85
N ASN A 99 14.45 -11.24 3.45
CA ASN A 99 15.34 -10.33 4.20
C ASN A 99 16.01 -9.35 3.25
N MET A 100 16.40 -9.82 2.06
CA MET A 100 16.95 -8.97 1.01
C MET A 100 15.93 -7.91 0.55
N ILE A 101 14.69 -8.28 0.26
CA ILE A 101 13.64 -7.33 -0.19
C ILE A 101 13.34 -6.31 0.90
N SER A 102 13.20 -6.74 2.16
CA SER A 102 12.92 -5.82 3.27
C SER A 102 14.08 -4.86 3.54
N GLY A 103 15.31 -5.31 3.42
CA GLY A 103 16.51 -4.49 3.53
C GLY A 103 16.64 -3.49 2.37
N ALA A 104 16.56 -3.99 1.15
CA ALA A 104 16.69 -3.20 -0.07
C ALA A 104 15.55 -2.20 -0.31
N ALA A 105 14.40 -2.38 0.33
CA ALA A 105 13.24 -1.49 0.17
C ALA A 105 13.52 -0.02 0.55
N ARG A 106 14.59 0.26 1.32
CA ARG A 106 15.01 1.61 1.71
C ARG A 106 16.18 2.13 0.89
N ALA A 107 16.72 1.32 -0.03
CA ALA A 107 17.87 1.70 -0.83
C ALA A 107 17.51 2.74 -1.90
N GLU A 108 18.35 3.75 -2.04
CA GLU A 108 18.28 4.79 -3.07
C GLU A 108 19.16 4.44 -4.27
N ALA A 109 20.16 3.56 -4.04
CA ALA A 109 21.08 3.06 -5.05
C ALA A 109 21.42 1.59 -4.82
N ALA A 110 21.85 0.89 -5.87
CA ALA A 110 22.24 -0.50 -5.82
C ALA A 110 23.58 -0.75 -6.54
N LEU A 111 24.44 -1.56 -5.91
CA LEU A 111 25.59 -2.18 -6.55
C LEU A 111 25.29 -3.66 -6.76
N LEU A 112 25.24 -4.08 -8.01
CA LEU A 112 25.01 -5.47 -8.39
C LEU A 112 26.32 -6.13 -8.78
N LEU A 113 26.74 -7.16 -8.04
CA LEU A 113 28.00 -7.85 -8.27
C LEU A 113 27.81 -9.08 -9.14
N ILE A 114 28.69 -9.21 -10.15
CA ILE A 114 28.85 -10.38 -11.00
C ILE A 114 30.31 -10.84 -10.92
N ASP A 115 30.54 -12.12 -10.74
CA ASP A 115 31.87 -12.71 -10.76
C ASP A 115 32.33 -12.83 -12.23
N ALA A 116 33.52 -12.28 -12.55
CA ALA A 116 34.07 -12.31 -13.91
C ALA A 116 34.39 -13.73 -14.40
N HIS A 117 34.78 -14.65 -13.49
CA HIS A 117 35.10 -16.01 -13.83
C HIS A 117 33.85 -16.88 -14.02
N GLU A 118 32.81 -16.68 -13.19
CA GLU A 118 31.56 -17.45 -13.29
C GLU A 118 30.58 -16.89 -14.32
N GLY A 119 30.68 -15.61 -14.63
CA GLY A 119 29.76 -14.92 -15.51
C GLY A 119 28.38 -14.69 -14.90
N ILE A 120 27.39 -14.52 -15.77
CA ILE A 120 26.01 -14.25 -15.39
C ILE A 120 25.34 -15.54 -14.93
N ARG A 121 25.01 -15.60 -13.65
CA ARG A 121 24.29 -16.71 -13.05
C ARG A 121 22.81 -16.36 -12.89
N GLU A 122 21.99 -17.37 -12.65
CA GLU A 122 20.56 -17.23 -12.42
C GLU A 122 20.24 -16.21 -11.30
N ASN A 123 20.96 -16.28 -10.17
CA ASN A 123 20.80 -15.32 -9.09
C ASN A 123 21.19 -13.88 -9.48
N SER A 124 22.14 -13.68 -10.41
CA SER A 124 22.47 -12.34 -10.92
C SER A 124 21.27 -11.72 -11.63
N LYS A 125 20.56 -12.52 -12.41
CA LYS A 125 19.31 -12.11 -13.07
C LYS A 125 18.21 -11.84 -12.07
N ARG A 126 18.03 -12.71 -11.06
CA ARG A 126 17.04 -12.50 -9.96
C ARG A 126 17.26 -11.18 -9.24
N HIS A 127 18.50 -10.83 -8.95
CA HIS A 127 18.82 -9.55 -8.31
C HIS A 127 18.46 -8.35 -9.20
N GLY A 128 18.67 -8.46 -10.51
CA GLY A 128 18.19 -7.48 -11.48
C GLY A 128 16.66 -7.26 -11.38
N TYR A 129 15.89 -8.35 -11.36
CA TYR A 129 14.44 -8.29 -11.16
C TYR A 129 14.04 -7.62 -9.85
N VAL A 130 14.72 -7.96 -8.75
CA VAL A 130 14.42 -7.36 -7.44
C VAL A 130 14.71 -5.86 -7.44
N MET A 131 15.79 -5.41 -8.07
CA MET A 131 16.10 -3.98 -8.19
C MET A 131 15.01 -3.26 -9.00
N ARG A 132 14.59 -3.84 -10.12
CA ARG A 132 13.46 -3.34 -10.91
C ARG A 132 12.17 -3.32 -10.08
N PHE A 133 11.88 -4.42 -9.38
CA PHE A 133 10.70 -4.54 -8.51
C PHE A 133 10.68 -3.48 -7.39
N LEU A 134 11.81 -3.18 -6.78
CA LEU A 134 11.91 -2.16 -5.73
C LEU A 134 11.92 -0.72 -6.27
N GLY A 135 11.98 -0.54 -7.59
CA GLY A 135 11.98 0.76 -8.24
C GLY A 135 13.29 1.54 -8.03
N ILE A 136 14.42 0.85 -7.79
CA ILE A 136 15.73 1.49 -7.59
C ILE A 136 16.23 1.96 -8.95
N LYS A 137 16.43 3.28 -9.09
CA LYS A 137 16.86 3.92 -10.35
C LYS A 137 18.37 4.02 -10.49
N ASN A 138 19.10 4.25 -9.38
CA ASN A 138 20.55 4.37 -9.37
C ASN A 138 21.16 2.97 -9.26
N VAL A 139 21.52 2.36 -10.37
CA VAL A 139 22.09 1.00 -10.41
C VAL A 139 23.45 1.02 -11.10
N ALA A 140 24.44 0.41 -10.47
CA ALA A 140 25.73 0.09 -11.09
C ALA A 140 25.99 -1.41 -11.02
N VAL A 141 26.49 -1.97 -12.10
CA VAL A 141 26.92 -3.38 -12.21
C VAL A 141 28.44 -3.44 -12.01
N CYS A 142 28.87 -4.18 -11.02
CA CYS A 142 30.27 -4.39 -10.70
C CYS A 142 30.69 -5.79 -11.14
N VAL A 143 31.56 -5.88 -12.16
CA VAL A 143 32.15 -7.14 -12.61
C VAL A 143 33.40 -7.38 -11.74
N ASN A 144 33.22 -8.24 -10.73
CA ASN A 144 34.23 -8.48 -9.69
C ASN A 144 35.12 -9.68 -10.02
N LYS A 145 36.19 -9.81 -9.28
CA LYS A 145 37.24 -10.86 -9.45
C LYS A 145 37.90 -10.85 -10.84
N MET A 146 38.13 -9.65 -11.36
CA MET A 146 38.84 -9.45 -12.62
C MET A 146 40.29 -10.03 -12.58
N ASP A 147 40.85 -10.14 -11.38
CA ASP A 147 42.14 -10.80 -11.14
C ASP A 147 42.13 -12.28 -11.55
N LEU A 148 41.03 -13.01 -11.36
CA LEU A 148 40.90 -14.42 -11.73
C LEU A 148 40.84 -14.66 -13.24
N VAL A 149 40.54 -13.61 -14.00
CA VAL A 149 40.52 -13.65 -15.47
C VAL A 149 41.63 -12.78 -16.09
N ASN A 150 42.73 -12.58 -15.33
CA ASN A 150 43.91 -11.80 -15.76
C ASN A 150 43.56 -10.38 -16.24
N TYR A 151 42.52 -9.74 -15.67
CA TYR A 151 42.08 -8.38 -16.00
C TYR A 151 41.71 -8.21 -17.49
N ASP A 152 41.25 -9.27 -18.16
CA ASP A 152 40.97 -9.29 -19.59
C ASP A 152 39.74 -8.39 -19.92
N GLN A 153 39.98 -7.38 -20.76
CA GLN A 153 38.93 -6.48 -21.25
C GLN A 153 37.81 -7.24 -22.01
N LYS A 154 38.14 -8.28 -22.76
CA LYS A 154 37.16 -9.02 -23.57
C LYS A 154 36.13 -9.72 -22.67
N VAL A 155 36.57 -10.29 -21.56
CA VAL A 155 35.67 -10.93 -20.58
C VAL A 155 34.70 -9.90 -19.99
N PHE A 156 35.21 -8.72 -19.63
CA PHE A 156 34.37 -7.64 -19.12
C PHE A 156 33.32 -7.17 -20.15
N GLU A 157 33.75 -6.89 -21.39
CA GLU A 157 32.82 -6.42 -22.43
C GLU A 157 31.78 -7.48 -22.81
N GLN A 158 32.15 -8.77 -22.79
CA GLN A 158 31.19 -9.86 -23.03
C GLN A 158 30.12 -9.92 -21.93
N ILE A 159 30.52 -9.91 -20.65
CA ILE A 159 29.59 -9.92 -19.50
C ILE A 159 28.68 -8.69 -19.56
N LYS A 160 29.24 -7.51 -19.85
CA LYS A 160 28.50 -6.27 -20.00
C LYS A 160 27.46 -6.36 -21.11
N ALA A 161 27.81 -6.87 -22.29
CA ALA A 161 26.89 -7.03 -23.42
C ALA A 161 25.74 -8.00 -23.09
N ASP A 162 26.06 -9.17 -22.56
CA ASP A 162 25.09 -10.21 -22.25
C ASP A 162 24.14 -9.76 -21.13
N TYR A 163 24.68 -9.07 -20.10
CA TYR A 163 23.85 -8.61 -18.99
C TYR A 163 22.99 -7.40 -19.34
N THR A 164 23.52 -6.49 -20.19
CA THR A 164 22.72 -5.37 -20.72
C THR A 164 21.50 -5.87 -21.48
N LYS A 165 21.68 -6.88 -22.34
CA LYS A 165 20.58 -7.49 -23.08
C LYS A 165 19.48 -8.01 -22.15
N PHE A 166 19.85 -8.73 -21.10
CA PHE A 166 18.90 -9.21 -20.10
C PHE A 166 18.23 -8.04 -19.35
N LEU A 167 19.00 -7.03 -18.94
CA LEU A 167 18.47 -5.89 -18.18
C LEU A 167 17.50 -5.04 -19.03
N ASP A 168 17.73 -4.94 -20.34
CA ASP A 168 16.81 -4.28 -21.27
C ASP A 168 15.47 -5.04 -21.37
N GLU A 169 15.48 -6.37 -21.34
CA GLU A 169 14.26 -7.20 -21.32
C GLU A 169 13.37 -6.92 -20.11
N ILE A 170 13.97 -6.55 -18.97
CA ILE A 170 13.25 -6.23 -17.73
C ILE A 170 13.09 -4.72 -17.50
N ASP A 171 13.39 -3.88 -18.48
CA ASP A 171 13.32 -2.42 -18.39
C ASP A 171 14.10 -1.86 -17.17
N LEU A 172 15.32 -2.36 -16.94
CA LEU A 172 16.26 -1.85 -15.95
C LEU A 172 17.54 -1.38 -16.63
N LYS A 173 17.83 -0.08 -16.56
CA LYS A 173 19.01 0.52 -17.21
C LYS A 173 20.05 0.90 -16.17
N PRO A 174 21.12 0.08 -16.01
CA PRO A 174 22.21 0.47 -15.13
C PRO A 174 22.97 1.68 -15.72
N GLN A 175 23.34 2.58 -14.83
CA GLN A 175 24.06 3.79 -15.25
C GLN A 175 25.54 3.49 -15.50
N PHE A 176 26.11 2.49 -14.82
CA PHE A 176 27.52 2.16 -14.90
C PHE A 176 27.77 0.65 -14.90
N PHE A 177 28.83 0.25 -15.63
CA PHE A 177 29.47 -1.05 -15.51
C PHE A 177 30.94 -0.81 -15.09
N ILE A 178 31.36 -1.45 -14.00
CA ILE A 178 32.67 -1.20 -13.38
C ILE A 178 33.42 -2.54 -13.22
N PRO A 179 34.57 -2.74 -13.89
CA PRO A 179 35.42 -3.89 -13.63
C PRO A 179 36.20 -3.67 -12.33
N ILE A 180 36.15 -4.63 -11.41
CA ILE A 180 36.80 -4.52 -10.10
C ILE A 180 37.51 -5.81 -9.71
N ALA A 181 38.49 -5.71 -8.82
CA ALA A 181 39.02 -6.82 -8.02
C ALA A 181 38.94 -6.40 -6.55
N ALA A 182 37.83 -6.74 -5.88
CA ALA A 182 37.53 -6.24 -4.55
C ALA A 182 38.58 -6.64 -3.52
N PHE A 183 39.14 -7.85 -3.64
CA PHE A 183 40.20 -8.32 -2.76
C PHE A 183 41.46 -7.48 -2.87
N HIS A 184 41.86 -7.08 -4.08
CA HIS A 184 43.07 -6.29 -4.34
C HIS A 184 42.82 -4.77 -4.24
N GLY A 185 41.57 -4.30 -4.29
CA GLY A 185 41.21 -2.89 -4.20
C GLY A 185 41.15 -2.20 -5.56
N ASP A 186 41.24 -2.93 -6.66
CA ASP A 186 41.22 -2.39 -8.01
C ASP A 186 39.88 -1.75 -8.34
N ASN A 187 39.87 -0.49 -8.73
CA ASN A 187 38.73 0.34 -9.07
C ASN A 187 37.68 0.49 -7.93
N ILE A 188 38.12 0.38 -6.66
CA ILE A 188 37.24 0.60 -5.50
C ILE A 188 37.22 2.10 -5.13
N ILE A 189 38.34 2.64 -4.63
CA ILE A 189 38.49 4.05 -4.28
C ILE A 189 39.47 4.78 -5.20
N SER A 190 40.33 4.05 -5.91
CA SER A 190 41.30 4.55 -6.87
C SER A 190 41.25 3.76 -8.17
N ALA A 191 41.73 4.34 -9.26
CA ALA A 191 41.82 3.65 -10.53
C ALA A 191 42.84 2.51 -10.46
N SER A 192 42.52 1.37 -11.09
CA SER A 192 43.39 0.22 -11.13
C SER A 192 44.56 0.39 -12.11
N PRO A 193 45.80 0.14 -11.71
CA PRO A 193 46.92 0.06 -12.65
C PRO A 193 46.85 -1.19 -13.55
N ASN A 194 46.15 -2.25 -13.10
CA ASN A 194 46.00 -3.52 -13.82
C ASN A 194 44.98 -3.46 -14.94
N MET A 195 44.09 -2.45 -14.94
CA MET A 195 43.05 -2.24 -15.94
C MET A 195 43.18 -0.87 -16.64
N PRO A 196 44.31 -0.57 -17.30
CA PRO A 196 44.53 0.74 -17.93
C PRO A 196 43.56 1.02 -19.08
N TRP A 197 42.90 0.00 -19.61
CA TRP A 197 41.88 0.09 -20.63
C TRP A 197 40.54 0.65 -20.12
N TYR A 198 40.27 0.53 -18.82
CA TYR A 198 39.07 1.10 -18.21
C TYR A 198 39.28 2.59 -17.90
N LYS A 199 38.47 3.45 -18.54
CA LYS A 199 38.53 4.91 -18.36
C LYS A 199 37.34 5.49 -17.58
N GLY A 200 36.49 4.61 -17.02
CA GLY A 200 35.35 5.01 -16.22
C GLY A 200 35.74 5.36 -14.76
N GLN A 201 34.74 5.69 -14.00
CA GLN A 201 34.91 6.00 -12.57
C GLN A 201 35.06 4.72 -11.74
N ASN A 202 35.78 4.80 -10.64
CA ASN A 202 35.82 3.75 -9.61
C ASN A 202 34.50 3.72 -8.80
N ILE A 203 34.31 2.71 -7.94
CA ILE A 203 33.06 2.56 -7.18
C ILE A 203 32.71 3.79 -6.35
N LEU A 204 33.68 4.36 -5.62
CA LEU A 204 33.42 5.53 -4.79
C LEU A 204 33.00 6.74 -5.62
N GLY A 205 33.65 6.95 -6.77
CA GLY A 205 33.28 8.01 -7.72
C GLY A 205 31.88 7.82 -8.30
N VAL A 206 31.50 6.58 -8.65
CA VAL A 206 30.16 6.25 -9.13
C VAL A 206 29.10 6.50 -8.05
N LEU A 207 29.35 6.05 -6.80
CA LEU A 207 28.43 6.31 -5.68
C LEU A 207 28.27 7.83 -5.44
N ASP A 208 29.35 8.60 -5.51
CA ASP A 208 29.31 10.06 -5.38
C ASP A 208 28.63 10.77 -6.58
N SER A 209 28.56 10.13 -7.74
CA SER A 209 27.88 10.65 -8.94
C SER A 209 26.38 10.38 -8.98
N PHE A 210 25.88 9.40 -8.22
CA PHE A 210 24.45 9.09 -8.18
C PHE A 210 23.64 10.29 -7.70
N GLU A 211 22.55 10.55 -8.40
CA GLU A 211 21.62 11.58 -8.00
C GLU A 211 20.79 11.12 -6.80
N LYS A 212 20.78 11.94 -5.78
CA LYS A 212 19.89 11.73 -4.65
C LYS A 212 18.50 12.22 -5.00
N ALA A 213 17.48 11.47 -4.61
CA ALA A 213 16.12 11.98 -4.66
C ALA A 213 16.03 13.31 -3.89
N PRO A 214 15.27 14.30 -4.38
CA PRO A 214 15.07 15.56 -3.67
C PRO A 214 14.73 15.31 -2.20
N ALA A 215 15.25 16.17 -1.31
CA ALA A 215 14.94 16.09 0.10
C ALA A 215 13.42 15.99 0.28
N LYS A 216 12.95 15.10 1.16
CA LYS A 216 11.52 14.78 1.29
C LYS A 216 10.65 15.99 1.62
N ASP A 217 11.20 16.99 2.28
CA ASP A 217 10.55 18.27 2.59
C ASP A 217 10.33 19.17 1.37
N LEU A 218 11.12 19.01 0.30
CA LEU A 218 10.98 19.72 -0.98
C LEU A 218 10.03 19.03 -1.97
N GLN A 219 9.59 17.82 -1.67
CA GLN A 219 8.64 17.10 -2.50
C GLN A 219 7.19 17.60 -2.29
N VAL A 220 6.26 17.13 -3.09
CA VAL A 220 4.83 17.42 -2.89
C VAL A 220 4.35 16.87 -1.54
N PHE A 221 3.46 17.60 -0.89
CA PHE A 221 3.00 17.25 0.45
C PHE A 221 2.11 16.01 0.45
N ARG A 222 2.45 15.06 1.33
CA ARG A 222 1.67 13.86 1.61
C ARG A 222 1.67 13.55 3.10
N MET A 223 0.49 13.46 3.68
CA MET A 223 0.29 12.98 5.04
C MET A 223 -0.86 11.97 5.09
N PRO A 224 -0.58 10.69 5.14
CA PRO A 224 -1.59 9.68 5.43
C PRO A 224 -2.17 9.89 6.82
N VAL A 225 -3.50 9.97 6.90
CA VAL A 225 -4.23 10.14 8.17
C VAL A 225 -4.19 8.82 8.93
N GLN A 226 -3.58 8.84 10.09
CA GLN A 226 -3.47 7.68 10.96
C GLN A 226 -4.70 7.53 11.84
N ASP A 227 -5.11 8.63 12.49
CA ASP A 227 -6.26 8.65 13.38
C ASP A 227 -6.81 10.07 13.56
N ILE A 228 -8.02 10.18 14.11
CA ILE A 228 -8.65 11.44 14.50
C ILE A 228 -8.96 11.39 16.00
N TYR A 229 -8.28 12.24 16.75
CA TYR A 229 -8.46 12.34 18.19
C TYR A 229 -9.48 13.44 18.51
N LYS A 230 -10.44 13.12 19.36
CA LYS A 230 -11.35 14.08 19.97
C LYS A 230 -11.11 14.06 21.49
N PHE A 231 -10.68 15.19 22.01
CA PHE A 231 -10.55 15.36 23.45
C PHE A 231 -11.86 15.91 23.98
N THR A 232 -12.41 15.28 25.02
CA THR A 232 -13.68 15.68 25.65
C THR A 232 -13.51 16.05 27.11
N GLU A 233 -12.29 15.96 27.63
CA GLU A 233 -11.96 16.33 29.00
C GLU A 233 -11.65 17.82 29.10
N GLU A 234 -12.03 18.47 30.19
CA GLU A 234 -11.76 19.87 30.50
C GLU A 234 -12.33 20.90 29.48
N GLY A 235 -13.35 20.54 28.71
CA GLY A 235 -13.95 21.45 27.71
C GLY A 235 -13.16 21.62 26.42
N ASP A 236 -12.23 20.71 26.14
CA ASP A 236 -11.51 20.69 24.86
C ASP A 236 -12.33 19.89 23.82
N ASP A 237 -13.00 20.60 22.89
CA ASP A 237 -13.79 20.00 21.81
C ASP A 237 -13.00 19.82 20.50
N ARG A 238 -11.68 20.04 20.51
CA ARG A 238 -10.87 19.98 19.29
C ARG A 238 -10.86 18.58 18.70
N ARG A 239 -11.03 18.53 17.38
CA ARG A 239 -10.75 17.34 16.56
C ARG A 239 -9.37 17.48 15.95
N ILE A 240 -8.46 16.59 16.28
CA ILE A 240 -7.08 16.60 15.79
C ILE A 240 -6.92 15.47 14.80
N VAL A 241 -6.71 15.82 13.53
CA VAL A 241 -6.35 14.86 12.46
C VAL A 241 -4.86 14.60 12.57
N ALA A 242 -4.48 13.39 12.94
CA ALA A 242 -3.09 13.02 13.21
C ALA A 242 -2.52 12.08 12.16
N GLY A 243 -1.24 12.27 11.86
CA GLY A 243 -0.51 11.41 10.94
C GLY A 243 0.97 11.78 10.90
N ARG A 244 1.71 11.01 10.12
CA ARG A 244 3.10 11.33 9.79
C ARG A 244 3.15 12.06 8.46
N VAL A 245 3.84 13.18 8.41
CA VAL A 245 4.17 13.84 7.15
C VAL A 245 5.24 12.98 6.45
N GLU A 246 4.86 12.32 5.37
CA GLU A 246 5.78 11.46 4.62
C GLU A 246 6.66 12.28 3.68
N THR A 247 6.07 13.28 3.01
CA THR A 247 6.78 14.19 2.09
C THR A 247 6.20 15.60 2.15
N GLY A 248 7.01 16.57 1.76
CA GLY A 248 6.63 17.97 1.68
C GLY A 248 6.54 18.69 3.02
N THR A 249 6.00 19.89 2.98
CA THR A 249 5.76 20.75 4.15
C THR A 249 4.35 21.31 4.10
N ILE A 250 3.78 21.64 5.27
CA ILE A 250 2.46 22.25 5.40
C ILE A 250 2.51 23.34 6.48
N LYS A 251 1.80 24.46 6.26
CA LYS A 251 1.74 25.59 7.17
C LYS A 251 0.31 25.90 7.60
N VAL A 252 0.17 26.54 8.74
CA VAL A 252 -1.09 27.12 9.19
C VAL A 252 -1.63 28.06 8.11
N GLY A 253 -2.94 28.00 7.84
CA GLY A 253 -3.65 28.79 6.82
C GLY A 253 -3.60 28.21 5.41
N GLU A 254 -2.84 27.15 5.14
CA GLU A 254 -2.83 26.52 3.82
C GLU A 254 -4.07 25.64 3.58
N GLU A 255 -4.50 25.64 2.32
CA GLU A 255 -5.60 24.77 1.86
C GLU A 255 -5.16 23.34 1.69
N ILE A 256 -6.05 22.45 2.08
CA ILE A 256 -5.85 21.00 2.01
C ILE A 256 -7.07 20.31 1.42
N ILE A 257 -6.84 19.14 0.88
CA ILE A 257 -7.87 18.20 0.44
C ILE A 257 -7.53 16.81 0.95
N PHE A 258 -8.53 16.07 1.42
CA PHE A 258 -8.42 14.69 1.83
C PHE A 258 -8.88 13.77 0.68
N LEU A 259 -8.05 12.80 0.33
CA LEU A 259 -8.36 11.84 -0.73
C LEU A 259 -8.40 10.42 -0.15
N PRO A 260 -9.34 9.58 -0.63
CA PRO A 260 -10.18 9.73 -1.81
C PRO A 260 -11.46 10.56 -1.63
N SER A 261 -11.85 10.99 -0.41
CA SER A 261 -13.16 11.62 -0.15
C SER A 261 -13.36 12.96 -0.87
N GLY A 262 -12.30 13.66 -1.27
CA GLY A 262 -12.38 14.97 -1.93
C GLY A 262 -12.74 16.14 -0.99
N LYS A 263 -12.79 15.92 0.33
CA LYS A 263 -13.14 16.94 1.31
C LYS A 263 -12.06 17.99 1.45
N LYS A 264 -12.43 19.27 1.31
CA LYS A 264 -11.50 20.40 1.39
C LYS A 264 -11.62 21.11 2.72
N ASN A 265 -10.50 21.65 3.20
CA ASN A 265 -10.46 22.47 4.40
C ASN A 265 -9.21 23.35 4.39
N ARG A 266 -8.97 24.05 5.49
CA ARG A 266 -7.77 24.85 5.74
C ARG A 266 -7.20 24.52 7.11
N ILE A 267 -5.88 24.48 7.23
CA ILE A 267 -5.19 24.21 8.50
C ILE A 267 -5.38 25.40 9.44
N LYS A 268 -5.97 25.15 10.62
CA LYS A 268 -6.14 26.13 11.70
C LYS A 268 -4.93 26.15 12.63
N THR A 269 -4.49 24.97 13.11
CA THR A 269 -3.31 24.84 13.98
C THR A 269 -2.51 23.58 13.65
N VAL A 270 -1.23 23.60 14.05
CA VAL A 270 -0.34 22.44 14.03
C VAL A 270 -0.07 22.04 15.47
N GLU A 271 -0.45 20.83 15.84
CA GLU A 271 -0.41 20.31 17.20
C GLU A 271 0.72 19.26 17.35
N TYR A 272 1.42 19.33 18.46
CA TYR A 272 2.47 18.38 18.84
C TYR A 272 2.25 17.92 20.27
N PHE A 273 2.47 16.65 20.53
CA PHE A 273 2.42 16.12 21.88
C PHE A 273 3.65 16.60 22.67
N ASN A 274 3.41 17.29 23.79
CA ASN A 274 4.43 17.85 24.69
C ASN A 274 5.50 18.73 24.00
N GLY A 275 5.16 19.42 22.90
CA GLY A 275 6.06 20.26 22.15
C GLY A 275 5.68 21.74 22.11
N ALA A 276 6.61 22.60 21.73
CA ALA A 276 6.33 24.02 21.48
C ALA A 276 5.37 24.18 20.30
N LYS A 277 4.47 25.18 20.39
CA LYS A 277 3.58 25.52 19.26
C LYS A 277 4.40 25.78 18.00
N ARG A 278 4.00 25.11 16.91
CA ARG A 278 4.61 25.30 15.59
C ARG A 278 3.57 25.82 14.61
N THR A 279 4.05 26.54 13.62
CA THR A 279 3.22 27.05 12.51
C THR A 279 3.35 26.22 11.25
N GLU A 280 4.26 25.23 11.24
CA GLU A 280 4.50 24.37 10.09
C GLU A 280 4.90 22.95 10.52
N ALA A 281 4.63 21.98 9.65
CA ALA A 281 5.09 20.60 9.75
C ALA A 281 5.76 20.19 8.44
N PHE A 282 6.80 19.37 8.52
CA PHE A 282 7.62 18.93 7.40
C PHE A 282 7.87 17.42 7.43
N ALA A 283 8.37 16.89 6.32
CA ALA A 283 8.60 15.47 6.14
C ALA A 283 9.37 14.83 7.31
N GLY A 284 8.88 13.65 7.73
CA GLY A 284 9.45 12.90 8.84
C GLY A 284 8.82 13.19 10.21
N LEU A 285 8.04 14.27 10.35
CA LEU A 285 7.36 14.61 11.60
C LEU A 285 6.01 13.91 11.73
N SER A 286 5.72 13.40 12.92
CA SER A 286 4.36 13.03 13.34
C SER A 286 3.70 14.26 13.95
N ALA A 287 2.60 14.71 13.37
CA ALA A 287 1.92 15.93 13.74
C ALA A 287 0.39 15.74 13.75
N GLY A 288 -0.29 16.55 14.52
CA GLY A 288 -1.73 16.71 14.51
C GLY A 288 -2.12 18.05 13.90
N PHE A 289 -3.32 18.11 13.36
CA PHE A 289 -3.83 19.32 12.71
C PHE A 289 -5.28 19.55 13.12
N THR A 290 -5.62 20.78 13.51
CA THR A 290 -7.01 21.21 13.59
C THR A 290 -7.38 21.97 12.35
N MET A 291 -8.66 21.92 11.96
CA MET A 291 -9.20 22.52 10.76
C MET A 291 -10.02 23.77 11.06
N GLU A 292 -10.17 24.67 10.07
CA GLU A 292 -11.03 25.87 10.24
C GLU A 292 -12.50 25.51 10.42
N THR A 293 -12.97 24.50 9.67
CA THR A 293 -14.32 23.98 9.79
C THR A 293 -14.30 22.52 10.19
N GLU A 294 -15.29 22.10 10.96
CA GLU A 294 -15.40 20.68 11.29
C GLU A 294 -15.86 19.89 10.07
N ILE A 295 -15.02 18.93 9.69
CA ILE A 295 -15.33 17.95 8.64
C ILE A 295 -15.08 16.55 9.17
N TYR A 296 -15.86 15.60 8.71
CA TYR A 296 -15.65 14.20 9.06
C TYR A 296 -14.62 13.57 8.12
N ILE A 297 -13.47 13.24 8.69
CA ILE A 297 -12.37 12.55 8.00
C ILE A 297 -12.24 11.14 8.60
N ARG A 298 -11.81 10.19 7.81
CA ARG A 298 -11.56 8.81 8.27
C ARG A 298 -10.06 8.50 8.26
N PRO A 299 -9.59 7.65 9.19
CA PRO A 299 -8.26 7.05 9.07
C PRO A 299 -8.10 6.37 7.71
N GLY A 300 -6.92 6.51 7.11
CA GLY A 300 -6.61 5.96 5.80
C GLY A 300 -6.72 6.97 4.64
N GLU A 301 -7.34 8.12 4.82
CA GLU A 301 -7.29 9.18 3.82
C GLU A 301 -5.89 9.82 3.74
N ILE A 302 -5.53 10.39 2.61
CA ILE A 302 -4.28 11.13 2.44
C ILE A 302 -4.58 12.62 2.39
N MET A 303 -4.04 13.39 3.32
CA MET A 303 -4.07 14.84 3.31
C MET A 303 -3.02 15.38 2.33
N VAL A 304 -3.42 16.20 1.38
CA VAL A 304 -2.59 16.78 0.32
C VAL A 304 -2.92 18.26 0.09
N LYS A 305 -2.04 18.98 -0.59
CA LYS A 305 -2.30 20.35 -1.03
C LYS A 305 -2.97 20.34 -2.41
N PRO A 306 -4.13 21.00 -2.60
CA PRO A 306 -4.83 21.02 -3.90
C PRO A 306 -4.03 21.75 -4.99
N SER A 307 -3.09 22.64 -4.62
CA SER A 307 -2.20 23.36 -5.54
C SER A 307 -1.04 22.53 -6.09
N GLN A 308 -0.84 21.31 -5.60
CA GLN A 308 0.27 20.42 -6.00
C GLN A 308 -0.25 19.23 -6.80
N LYS A 309 0.67 18.43 -7.39
CA LYS A 309 0.33 17.16 -8.04
C LYS A 309 -0.42 16.27 -7.05
N LEU A 310 -1.66 15.92 -7.38
CA LEU A 310 -2.49 15.04 -6.55
C LEU A 310 -2.10 13.57 -6.77
N PRO A 311 -2.25 12.71 -5.75
CA PRO A 311 -2.18 11.27 -5.92
C PRO A 311 -3.29 10.77 -6.83
N GLN A 312 -3.11 9.60 -7.41
CA GLN A 312 -4.16 8.91 -8.16
C GLN A 312 -5.24 8.42 -7.20
N VAL A 313 -6.49 8.49 -7.64
CA VAL A 313 -7.63 7.89 -6.95
C VAL A 313 -8.26 6.88 -7.89
N SER A 314 -8.22 5.61 -7.52
CA SER A 314 -8.77 4.53 -8.35
C SER A 314 -9.17 3.33 -7.49
N MET A 315 -10.07 2.52 -8.03
CA MET A 315 -10.39 1.19 -7.50
C MET A 315 -9.53 0.11 -8.14
N LYS A 316 -9.02 0.32 -9.37
CA LYS A 316 -8.17 -0.62 -10.09
C LYS A 316 -6.78 -0.07 -10.31
N PHE A 317 -5.79 -0.90 -10.03
CA PHE A 317 -4.40 -0.55 -10.28
C PHE A 317 -3.59 -1.78 -10.67
N LYS A 318 -2.59 -1.53 -11.50
CA LYS A 318 -1.58 -2.51 -11.91
C LYS A 318 -0.42 -2.45 -10.94
N ALA A 319 0.04 -3.59 -10.52
CA ALA A 319 1.09 -3.69 -9.52
C ALA A 319 2.00 -4.89 -9.76
N ASN A 320 3.24 -4.78 -9.30
CA ASN A 320 4.11 -5.91 -9.08
C ASN A 320 3.96 -6.39 -7.64
N VAL A 321 3.77 -7.69 -7.46
CA VAL A 321 3.64 -8.34 -6.15
C VAL A 321 4.68 -9.43 -6.01
N PHE A 322 5.42 -9.41 -4.91
CA PHE A 322 6.20 -10.54 -4.43
C PHE A 322 5.36 -11.34 -3.44
N TRP A 323 5.14 -12.62 -3.75
CA TRP A 323 4.28 -13.47 -2.94
C TRP A 323 5.08 -14.35 -1.97
N MET A 324 4.69 -14.34 -0.69
CA MET A 324 5.31 -15.10 0.40
C MET A 324 4.30 -16.02 1.11
N GLY A 325 3.04 -15.93 0.74
CA GLY A 325 1.95 -16.68 1.37
C GLY A 325 2.14 -18.19 1.25
N LYS A 326 1.60 -18.94 2.22
CA LYS A 326 1.61 -20.42 2.20
C LYS A 326 0.75 -20.98 1.07
N GLN A 327 -0.35 -20.29 0.76
CA GLN A 327 -1.23 -20.60 -0.36
C GLN A 327 -0.93 -19.63 -1.52
N PRO A 328 -1.09 -20.04 -2.77
CA PRO A 328 -0.85 -19.17 -3.91
C PRO A 328 -1.82 -17.99 -3.94
N LEU A 329 -1.38 -16.88 -4.56
CA LEU A 329 -2.24 -15.75 -4.89
C LEU A 329 -3.11 -16.12 -6.08
N VAL A 330 -4.42 -16.09 -5.91
CA VAL A 330 -5.40 -16.52 -6.93
C VAL A 330 -6.42 -15.44 -7.25
N LYS A 331 -7.02 -15.51 -8.45
CA LYS A 331 -8.11 -14.62 -8.85
C LYS A 331 -9.36 -14.85 -7.99
N ASN A 332 -10.19 -13.82 -7.88
CA ASN A 332 -11.51 -13.82 -7.24
C ASN A 332 -11.52 -14.20 -5.75
N LYS A 333 -10.36 -14.35 -5.11
CA LYS A 333 -10.25 -14.46 -3.67
C LYS A 333 -10.07 -13.05 -3.10
N THR A 334 -10.78 -12.75 -2.02
CA THR A 334 -10.65 -11.48 -1.32
C THR A 334 -9.46 -11.54 -0.36
N TYR A 335 -8.62 -10.54 -0.44
CA TYR A 335 -7.47 -10.31 0.43
C TYR A 335 -7.64 -8.96 1.11
N LYS A 336 -6.77 -8.64 2.05
CA LYS A 336 -6.70 -7.33 2.67
C LYS A 336 -5.45 -6.59 2.17
N LEU A 337 -5.66 -5.44 1.52
CA LEU A 337 -4.61 -4.52 1.13
C LEU A 337 -4.33 -3.53 2.26
N LYS A 338 -3.06 -3.31 2.58
CA LYS A 338 -2.59 -2.22 3.44
C LYS A 338 -1.62 -1.35 2.65
N ILE A 339 -1.95 -0.08 2.50
CA ILE A 339 -1.13 0.92 1.84
C ILE A 339 -1.10 2.19 2.68
N ALA A 340 0.09 2.64 3.08
CA ALA A 340 0.26 3.70 4.08
C ALA A 340 -0.62 3.41 5.33
N THR A 341 -1.62 4.25 5.62
CA THR A 341 -2.60 4.05 6.71
C THR A 341 -3.91 3.44 6.25
N GLN A 342 -4.11 3.26 4.93
CA GLN A 342 -5.32 2.67 4.36
C GLN A 342 -5.35 1.15 4.55
N GLN A 343 -6.54 0.62 4.82
CA GLN A 343 -6.82 -0.81 4.87
C GLN A 343 -8.13 -1.05 4.12
N VAL A 344 -8.06 -1.83 3.04
CA VAL A 344 -9.22 -2.08 2.18
C VAL A 344 -9.22 -3.54 1.71
N PRO A 345 -10.41 -4.15 1.54
CA PRO A 345 -10.53 -5.42 0.85
C PRO A 345 -10.13 -5.24 -0.62
N VAL A 346 -9.48 -6.26 -1.16
CA VAL A 346 -8.96 -6.25 -2.53
C VAL A 346 -9.07 -7.64 -3.15
N VAL A 347 -9.40 -7.71 -4.42
CA VAL A 347 -9.37 -8.95 -5.21
C VAL A 347 -8.33 -8.84 -6.33
N VAL A 348 -7.80 -9.98 -6.73
CA VAL A 348 -6.99 -10.07 -7.95
C VAL A 348 -7.96 -10.19 -9.13
N SER A 349 -8.07 -9.12 -9.91
CA SER A 349 -8.89 -9.07 -11.11
C SER A 349 -8.21 -9.84 -12.25
N GLU A 350 -6.90 -9.62 -12.41
CA GLU A 350 -6.12 -10.26 -13.47
C GLU A 350 -4.69 -10.56 -13.01
N ILE A 351 -4.15 -11.69 -13.45
CA ILE A 351 -2.72 -12.01 -13.38
C ILE A 351 -2.19 -11.85 -14.79
N VAL A 352 -1.44 -10.76 -15.00
CA VAL A 352 -0.92 -10.39 -16.31
C VAL A 352 0.25 -11.30 -16.68
N GLN A 353 1.16 -11.50 -15.73
CA GLN A 353 2.36 -12.28 -15.92
C GLN A 353 2.90 -12.76 -14.57
N VAL A 354 3.44 -13.95 -14.54
CA VAL A 354 4.15 -14.50 -13.38
C VAL A 354 5.60 -14.77 -13.77
N LEU A 355 6.50 -14.22 -12.97
CA LEU A 355 7.93 -14.46 -13.09
C LEU A 355 8.34 -15.44 -12.01
N ASN A 356 8.71 -16.63 -12.40
CA ASN A 356 9.36 -17.57 -11.51
C ASN A 356 10.77 -17.05 -11.21
N ALA A 357 11.01 -16.67 -9.95
CA ALA A 357 12.33 -16.21 -9.51
C ALA A 357 13.43 -17.27 -9.69
N ALA A 358 13.06 -18.54 -9.87
CA ALA A 358 14.00 -19.65 -10.09
C ALA A 358 14.37 -19.83 -11.57
N GLU A 359 13.41 -19.76 -12.49
CA GLU A 359 13.61 -20.12 -13.91
C GLU A 359 13.69 -18.90 -14.80
N LEU A 360 13.36 -17.69 -14.30
CA LEU A 360 13.35 -16.41 -15.02
C LEU A 360 12.47 -16.46 -16.31
N ALA A 361 11.63 -17.46 -16.39
CA ALA A 361 10.67 -17.60 -17.47
C ALA A 361 9.38 -16.87 -17.07
N ALA A 362 8.97 -15.95 -17.92
CA ALA A 362 7.63 -15.40 -17.85
C ALA A 362 6.63 -16.51 -18.20
N SER A 363 5.69 -16.76 -17.32
CA SER A 363 4.65 -17.75 -17.56
C SER A 363 3.26 -17.13 -17.35
N ASN A 364 2.32 -17.50 -18.21
CA ASN A 364 0.92 -17.13 -18.05
C ASN A 364 0.22 -18.11 -17.09
N LYS A 365 0.69 -18.18 -15.84
CA LYS A 365 0.04 -18.97 -14.80
C LYS A 365 -1.23 -18.27 -14.29
N PRO A 366 -2.29 -19.01 -13.91
CA PRO A 366 -3.49 -18.44 -13.34
C PRO A 366 -3.35 -18.06 -11.85
N HIS A 367 -2.18 -18.26 -11.26
CA HIS A 367 -1.86 -17.97 -9.86
C HIS A 367 -0.38 -17.59 -9.70
N VAL A 368 -0.05 -16.94 -8.59
CA VAL A 368 1.35 -16.63 -8.22
C VAL A 368 1.72 -17.50 -7.01
N ASP A 369 2.72 -18.34 -7.20
CA ASP A 369 3.20 -19.23 -6.15
C ASP A 369 4.13 -18.52 -5.17
N ARG A 370 4.40 -19.19 -4.06
CA ARG A 370 5.32 -18.68 -3.04
C ARG A 370 6.71 -18.42 -3.63
N HIS A 371 7.27 -17.24 -3.33
CA HIS A 371 8.56 -16.72 -3.81
C HIS A 371 8.57 -16.33 -5.31
N GLU A 372 7.41 -16.27 -5.93
CA GLU A 372 7.29 -15.71 -7.28
C GLU A 372 6.92 -14.22 -7.25
N VAL A 373 7.20 -13.55 -8.35
CA VAL A 373 6.78 -12.17 -8.61
C VAL A 373 5.68 -12.20 -9.64
N GLY A 374 4.52 -11.63 -9.31
CA GLY A 374 3.40 -11.47 -10.24
C GLY A 374 3.21 -10.01 -10.63
N GLU A 375 3.04 -9.76 -11.92
CA GLU A 375 2.43 -8.53 -12.40
C GLU A 375 0.92 -8.76 -12.43
N VAL A 376 0.18 -8.02 -11.60
CA VAL A 376 -1.24 -8.26 -11.36
C VAL A 376 -2.04 -6.96 -11.42
N ILE A 377 -3.32 -7.09 -11.80
CA ILE A 377 -4.29 -6.03 -11.66
C ILE A 377 -5.13 -6.33 -10.43
N PHE A 378 -5.07 -5.42 -9.47
CA PHE A 378 -5.89 -5.44 -8.29
C PHE A 378 -7.12 -4.57 -8.44
N GLU A 379 -8.22 -4.99 -7.84
CA GLU A 379 -9.43 -4.20 -7.68
C GLU A 379 -9.82 -4.13 -6.21
N THR A 380 -9.87 -2.92 -5.67
CA THR A 380 -10.31 -2.63 -4.30
C THR A 380 -11.81 -2.42 -4.25
N MET A 381 -12.41 -2.71 -3.10
CA MET A 381 -13.84 -2.57 -2.88
C MET A 381 -14.31 -1.12 -2.74
N LYS A 382 -13.38 -0.20 -2.55
CA LYS A 382 -13.60 1.25 -2.50
C LYS A 382 -12.39 1.97 -3.10
N PRO A 383 -12.55 3.20 -3.62
CA PRO A 383 -11.43 3.97 -4.12
C PRO A 383 -10.35 4.14 -3.06
N ILE A 384 -9.11 4.03 -3.48
CA ILE A 384 -7.92 4.33 -2.66
C ILE A 384 -7.14 5.46 -3.31
N ALA A 385 -6.50 6.27 -2.49
CA ALA A 385 -5.54 7.27 -2.95
C ALA A 385 -4.12 6.70 -2.84
N PHE A 386 -3.34 6.84 -3.91
CA PHE A 386 -1.96 6.34 -3.97
C PHE A 386 -1.11 7.13 -4.95
N ASP A 387 0.19 7.11 -4.76
CA ASP A 387 1.16 7.57 -5.75
C ASP A 387 1.83 6.36 -6.43
N MET A 388 2.41 6.57 -7.60
CA MET A 388 3.28 5.55 -8.17
C MET A 388 4.59 5.51 -7.40
N VAL A 389 5.16 4.33 -7.23
CA VAL A 389 6.42 4.15 -6.46
C VAL A 389 7.57 5.01 -6.99
N GLY A 390 7.57 5.29 -8.29
CA GLY A 390 8.57 6.16 -8.92
C GLY A 390 8.43 7.65 -8.59
N ASP A 391 7.25 8.08 -8.13
CA ASP A 391 6.98 9.45 -7.69
C ASP A 391 7.17 9.55 -6.16
N ILE A 392 6.39 8.79 -5.38
CA ILE A 392 6.45 8.77 -3.91
C ILE A 392 6.32 7.32 -3.43
N ALA A 393 7.41 6.78 -2.94
CA ALA A 393 7.47 5.37 -2.53
C ALA A 393 6.60 5.06 -1.30
N GLU A 394 6.46 6.01 -0.38
CA GLU A 394 5.73 5.86 0.88
C GLU A 394 4.23 5.58 0.67
N THR A 395 3.65 6.17 -0.37
CA THR A 395 2.25 6.02 -0.74
C THR A 395 2.04 5.14 -1.99
N GLY A 396 3.14 4.60 -2.57
CA GLY A 396 3.13 3.70 -3.73
C GLY A 396 3.46 2.24 -3.42
N ARG A 397 3.79 1.91 -2.15
CA ARG A 397 4.09 0.55 -1.68
C ARG A 397 2.97 0.02 -0.81
N PHE A 398 2.71 -1.27 -0.93
CA PHE A 398 1.64 -1.92 -0.16
C PHE A 398 2.04 -3.31 0.31
N VAL A 399 1.26 -3.85 1.24
CA VAL A 399 1.31 -5.25 1.63
C VAL A 399 -0.07 -5.90 1.49
N ILE A 400 -0.06 -7.17 1.16
CA ILE A 400 -1.25 -8.02 1.12
C ILE A 400 -1.25 -8.93 2.34
N VAL A 401 -2.37 -8.94 3.03
CA VAL A 401 -2.60 -9.81 4.19
C VAL A 401 -3.61 -10.89 3.79
N ASP A 402 -3.26 -12.14 4.04
CA ASP A 402 -4.13 -13.30 3.89
C ASP A 402 -4.19 -14.02 5.24
N ASN A 403 -5.40 -14.25 5.76
CA ASN A 403 -5.61 -14.93 7.05
C ASN A 403 -4.71 -14.39 8.19
N TYR A 404 -4.64 -13.05 8.37
CA TYR A 404 -3.84 -12.33 9.39
C TYR A 404 -2.32 -12.35 9.21
N GLU A 405 -1.81 -13.14 8.27
CA GLU A 405 -0.38 -13.15 7.95
C GLU A 405 -0.09 -12.22 6.78
N ILE A 406 1.03 -11.50 6.82
CA ILE A 406 1.51 -10.78 5.64
C ILE A 406 1.93 -11.83 4.61
N ALA A 407 1.16 -11.93 3.55
CA ALA A 407 1.34 -12.93 2.50
C ALA A 407 2.07 -12.40 1.27
N GLY A 408 2.14 -11.09 1.10
CA GLY A 408 2.87 -10.49 -0.01
C GLY A 408 3.13 -9.00 0.21
N GLY A 409 4.01 -8.46 -0.59
CA GLY A 409 4.27 -7.03 -0.67
C GLY A 409 4.42 -6.61 -2.12
N GLY A 410 4.12 -5.36 -2.43
CA GLY A 410 4.17 -4.90 -3.80
C GLY A 410 4.33 -3.41 -3.97
N ILE A 411 4.44 -3.03 -5.23
CA ILE A 411 4.54 -1.64 -5.69
C ILE A 411 3.49 -1.36 -6.75
N ILE A 412 2.90 -0.17 -6.70
CA ILE A 412 1.93 0.27 -7.70
C ILE A 412 2.68 0.84 -8.90
N LEU A 413 2.34 0.34 -10.09
CA LEU A 413 2.93 0.75 -11.36
C LEU A 413 2.09 1.81 -12.06
N SER A 414 0.77 1.63 -12.07
CA SER A 414 -0.17 2.56 -12.72
C SER A 414 -1.59 2.38 -12.18
N SER A 415 -2.41 3.42 -12.29
CA SER A 415 -3.86 3.27 -12.21
C SER A 415 -4.37 2.59 -13.48
N VAL A 416 -5.44 1.82 -13.36
CA VAL A 416 -6.16 1.25 -14.51
C VAL A 416 -7.49 1.97 -14.62
N LEU A 417 -7.73 2.57 -15.78
CA LEU A 417 -9.03 3.18 -16.07
C LEU A 417 -10.08 2.07 -16.18
N ASP A 418 -11.10 2.18 -15.37
CA ASP A 418 -12.15 1.16 -15.29
C ASP A 418 -13.33 1.55 -16.16
N ASN A 419 -13.61 0.74 -17.17
CA ASN A 419 -14.85 0.83 -17.92
C ASN A 419 -15.99 0.03 -17.26
N GLU A 420 -15.67 -0.95 -16.38
CA GLU A 420 -16.64 -1.78 -15.65
C GLU A 420 -16.07 -2.23 -14.31
N SER A 421 -16.75 -1.87 -13.20
CA SER A 421 -16.36 -2.37 -11.86
C SER A 421 -16.78 -3.83 -11.67
N SER A 422 -16.11 -4.55 -10.76
CA SER A 422 -16.51 -5.93 -10.39
C SER A 422 -17.95 -5.99 -9.88
N LEU A 423 -18.39 -4.94 -9.18
CA LEU A 423 -19.78 -4.79 -8.72
C LEU A 423 -20.74 -4.66 -9.92
N SER A 424 -20.39 -3.87 -10.95
CA SER A 424 -21.19 -3.77 -12.17
C SER A 424 -21.27 -5.10 -12.92
N THR A 425 -20.16 -5.84 -12.96
CA THR A 425 -20.12 -7.19 -13.53
C THR A 425 -20.96 -8.18 -12.71
N HIS A 426 -20.93 -8.06 -11.38
CA HIS A 426 -21.76 -8.86 -10.48
C HIS A 426 -23.25 -8.58 -10.72
N ILE A 427 -23.66 -7.32 -10.78
CA ILE A 427 -25.02 -6.89 -11.08
C ILE A 427 -25.46 -7.42 -12.45
N LYS A 428 -24.64 -7.27 -13.50
CA LYS A 428 -24.97 -7.80 -14.84
C LYS A 428 -25.16 -9.33 -14.83
N LYS A 429 -24.31 -10.08 -14.12
CA LYS A 429 -24.46 -11.54 -13.98
C LYS A 429 -25.75 -11.90 -13.25
N ARG A 430 -26.09 -11.18 -12.18
CA ARG A 430 -27.35 -11.34 -11.48
C ARG A 430 -28.52 -11.12 -12.41
N GLU A 431 -28.59 -9.95 -13.09
CA GLU A 431 -29.68 -9.61 -14.01
C GLU A 431 -29.81 -10.61 -15.18
N TYR A 432 -28.66 -11.11 -15.70
CA TYR A 432 -28.69 -12.11 -16.77
C TYR A 432 -29.19 -13.48 -16.30
N GLY A 433 -28.87 -13.87 -15.06
CA GLY A 433 -29.34 -15.13 -14.45
C GLY A 433 -30.74 -15.05 -13.85
N TRP A 434 -31.38 -13.85 -13.83
CA TRP A 434 -32.67 -13.64 -13.20
C TRP A 434 -33.82 -13.97 -14.17
N GLU A 435 -34.58 -15.01 -13.87
CA GLU A 435 -35.80 -15.32 -14.60
C GLU A 435 -36.94 -14.41 -14.10
N ARG A 436 -37.42 -13.55 -14.97
CA ARG A 436 -38.47 -12.56 -14.60
C ARG A 436 -39.83 -13.24 -14.43
N SER A 437 -40.51 -12.87 -13.36
CA SER A 437 -41.90 -13.30 -13.09
C SER A 437 -42.87 -12.64 -14.11
N HIS A 438 -43.97 -13.32 -14.38
CA HIS A 438 -45.10 -12.71 -15.12
C HIS A 438 -45.78 -11.58 -14.33
N ILE A 439 -45.62 -11.58 -13.00
CA ILE A 439 -46.15 -10.52 -12.13
C ILE A 439 -45.06 -9.44 -11.98
N THR A 440 -45.30 -8.29 -12.60
CA THR A 440 -44.38 -7.17 -12.57
C THR A 440 -44.39 -6.39 -11.25
N PRO A 441 -43.35 -5.59 -10.94
CA PRO A 441 -43.37 -4.69 -9.79
C PRO A 441 -44.59 -3.75 -9.79
N ASP A 442 -45.01 -3.26 -10.95
CA ASP A 442 -46.21 -2.41 -11.07
C ASP A 442 -47.49 -3.16 -10.71
N ASN A 443 -47.64 -4.43 -11.12
CA ASN A 443 -48.79 -5.25 -10.73
C ASN A 443 -48.84 -5.44 -9.21
N ARG A 444 -47.65 -5.64 -8.58
CA ARG A 444 -47.54 -5.76 -7.12
C ARG A 444 -47.87 -4.44 -6.43
N ALA A 445 -47.33 -3.31 -6.93
CA ALA A 445 -47.57 -1.99 -6.38
C ALA A 445 -49.07 -1.64 -6.40
N GLN A 446 -49.76 -1.91 -7.52
CA GLN A 446 -51.22 -1.71 -7.64
C GLN A 446 -51.98 -2.58 -6.65
N LYS A 447 -51.61 -3.85 -6.49
CA LYS A 447 -52.30 -4.76 -5.58
C LYS A 447 -52.04 -4.43 -4.11
N TYR A 448 -50.82 -4.04 -3.77
CA TYR A 448 -50.38 -3.78 -2.39
C TYR A 448 -50.63 -2.32 -1.97
N GLN A 449 -51.00 -1.46 -2.90
CA GLN A 449 -51.27 -0.01 -2.67
C GLN A 449 -50.03 0.70 -2.08
N HIS A 450 -48.87 0.27 -2.51
CA HIS A 450 -47.59 0.93 -2.25
C HIS A 450 -46.53 0.39 -3.23
N LYS A 451 -45.49 1.17 -3.51
CA LYS A 451 -44.30 0.69 -4.21
C LYS A 451 -43.34 0.03 -3.23
N SER A 452 -42.57 -0.90 -3.73
CA SER A 452 -41.45 -1.46 -2.94
C SER A 452 -40.36 -0.40 -2.73
N ALA A 453 -39.65 -0.51 -1.62
CA ALA A 453 -38.55 0.39 -1.29
C ALA A 453 -37.55 -0.30 -0.37
N PHE A 454 -36.29 0.07 -0.48
CA PHE A 454 -35.25 -0.31 0.48
C PHE A 454 -34.88 0.90 1.34
N ILE A 455 -35.16 0.84 2.64
CA ILE A 455 -34.95 1.92 3.58
C ILE A 455 -33.77 1.58 4.47
N VAL A 456 -32.69 2.32 4.34
CA VAL A 456 -31.47 2.16 5.13
C VAL A 456 -31.39 3.26 6.17
N ILE A 457 -31.52 2.91 7.44
CA ILE A 457 -31.36 3.84 8.56
C ILE A 457 -29.95 3.68 9.13
N THR A 458 -29.12 4.70 9.03
CA THR A 458 -27.72 4.68 9.44
C THR A 458 -27.39 5.74 10.47
N GLY A 459 -26.24 5.60 11.11
CA GLY A 459 -25.75 6.50 12.16
C GLY A 459 -24.76 5.80 13.08
N LYS A 460 -24.16 6.53 14.01
CA LYS A 460 -23.26 5.96 15.01
C LYS A 460 -23.96 4.95 15.93
N ILE A 461 -23.19 4.23 16.73
CA ILE A 461 -23.72 3.37 17.81
C ILE A 461 -24.53 4.26 18.77
N ASP A 462 -25.64 3.71 19.27
CA ASP A 462 -26.53 4.33 20.28
C ASP A 462 -27.25 5.62 19.87
N THR A 463 -27.36 5.94 18.58
CA THR A 463 -28.11 7.09 18.07
C THR A 463 -29.65 6.90 18.03
N GLY A 464 -30.15 5.75 18.49
CA GLY A 464 -31.60 5.44 18.47
C GLY A 464 -32.14 4.90 17.15
N LYS A 465 -31.30 4.68 16.12
CA LYS A 465 -31.70 4.23 14.79
C LYS A 465 -32.51 2.93 14.76
N GLN A 466 -32.19 1.95 15.61
CA GLN A 466 -32.95 0.69 15.69
C GLN A 466 -34.37 0.90 16.24
N ARG A 467 -34.51 1.81 17.22
CA ARG A 467 -35.81 2.17 17.77
C ARG A 467 -36.68 2.83 16.71
N ILE A 468 -36.11 3.76 15.93
CA ILE A 468 -36.80 4.42 14.81
C ILE A 468 -37.20 3.40 13.73
N ALA A 469 -36.30 2.48 13.38
CA ALA A 469 -36.57 1.45 12.36
C ALA A 469 -37.75 0.54 12.75
N LYS A 470 -37.81 0.09 13.99
CA LYS A 470 -38.92 -0.74 14.50
C LYS A 470 -40.23 0.05 14.58
N ALA A 471 -40.19 1.30 15.03
CA ALA A 471 -41.38 2.14 15.07
C ALA A 471 -41.89 2.46 13.65
N LEU A 472 -41.02 2.60 12.68
CA LEU A 472 -41.41 2.78 11.28
C LEU A 472 -42.06 1.50 10.71
N GLU A 473 -41.51 0.33 11.02
CA GLU A 473 -42.13 -0.95 10.63
C GLU A 473 -43.55 -1.08 11.20
N GLU A 474 -43.73 -0.80 12.50
CA GLU A 474 -45.01 -0.86 13.18
C GLU A 474 -46.04 0.09 12.54
N GLU A 475 -45.64 1.33 12.27
CA GLU A 475 -46.51 2.33 11.64
C GLU A 475 -46.93 1.90 10.22
N LEU A 476 -45.99 1.50 9.37
CA LEU A 476 -46.28 1.04 8.01
C LEU A 476 -47.13 -0.24 8.00
N PHE A 477 -46.91 -1.15 8.94
CA PHE A 477 -47.73 -2.34 9.10
C PHE A 477 -49.17 -1.99 9.49
N ASN A 478 -49.35 -1.07 10.45
CA ASN A 478 -50.66 -0.58 10.85
C ASN A 478 -51.42 0.14 9.73
N LEU A 479 -50.65 0.78 8.82
CA LEU A 479 -51.20 1.35 7.57
C LEU A 479 -51.50 0.30 6.48
N GLY A 480 -51.41 -1.00 6.81
CA GLY A 480 -51.69 -2.10 5.90
C GLY A 480 -50.67 -2.31 4.78
N LYS A 481 -49.44 -1.82 4.96
CA LYS A 481 -48.38 -1.95 3.95
C LYS A 481 -47.57 -3.24 4.19
N ASN A 482 -47.08 -3.84 3.09
CA ASN A 482 -46.21 -5.02 3.17
C ASN A 482 -44.78 -4.56 3.52
N VAL A 483 -44.45 -4.58 4.79
CA VAL A 483 -43.18 -4.10 5.33
C VAL A 483 -42.46 -5.21 6.10
N TYR A 484 -41.14 -5.18 6.08
CA TYR A 484 -40.32 -6.09 6.88
C TYR A 484 -39.08 -5.37 7.39
N PHE A 485 -38.82 -5.48 8.70
CA PHE A 485 -37.61 -4.98 9.33
C PHE A 485 -36.56 -6.08 9.43
N LEU A 486 -35.46 -5.92 8.72
CA LEU A 486 -34.29 -6.78 8.83
C LEU A 486 -33.26 -6.13 9.77
N GLY A 487 -33.30 -6.49 11.03
CA GLY A 487 -32.33 -6.06 12.02
C GLY A 487 -31.01 -6.85 11.89
N ILE A 488 -30.02 -6.28 11.25
CA ILE A 488 -28.68 -6.86 11.20
C ILE A 488 -27.92 -6.37 12.43
N SER A 489 -27.74 -7.22 13.42
CA SER A 489 -26.88 -6.90 14.54
C SER A 489 -25.42 -6.86 14.10
N ASN A 490 -24.61 -6.01 14.72
CA ASN A 490 -23.15 -6.00 14.50
C ASN A 490 -22.52 -7.39 14.69
N ARG A 491 -23.18 -8.26 15.45
CA ARG A 491 -22.76 -9.64 15.71
C ARG A 491 -22.93 -10.53 14.49
N LEU A 492 -24.03 -10.39 13.74
CA LEU A 492 -24.28 -11.14 12.52
C LEU A 492 -23.34 -10.71 11.38
N LEU A 493 -23.02 -9.42 11.31
CA LEU A 493 -22.02 -8.86 10.40
C LEU A 493 -20.58 -9.33 10.72
N LEU A 494 -20.35 -9.82 11.95
CA LEU A 494 -19.04 -10.26 12.43
C LEU A 494 -18.91 -11.80 12.51
N GLU A 495 -20.02 -12.53 12.56
CA GLU A 495 -20.04 -13.99 12.76
C GLU A 495 -20.18 -14.80 11.44
N THR A 496 -20.42 -14.16 10.31
CA THR A 496 -20.45 -14.86 9.02
C THR A 496 -19.05 -15.26 8.59
N HIS A 497 -18.78 -16.53 8.74
CA HIS A 497 -17.58 -17.26 8.36
C HIS A 497 -16.30 -16.92 9.14
N ASP A 498 -15.50 -17.93 9.42
CA ASP A 498 -14.14 -18.01 9.96
C ASP A 498 -13.15 -16.82 9.73
N SER A 499 -13.61 -15.69 9.17
CA SER A 499 -12.82 -14.50 8.97
C SER A 499 -12.81 -13.67 10.25
N LYS A 500 -11.74 -13.79 11.00
CA LYS A 500 -11.40 -12.89 12.11
C LYS A 500 -11.16 -11.42 11.66
N ASP A 501 -11.28 -11.07 10.37
CA ASP A 501 -11.10 -9.72 9.84
C ASP A 501 -12.44 -8.99 9.70
N LYS A 502 -12.69 -8.05 10.62
CA LYS A 502 -13.94 -7.28 10.72
C LYS A 502 -14.28 -6.47 9.46
N THR A 503 -13.28 -6.02 8.72
CA THR A 503 -13.49 -5.18 7.52
C THR A 503 -14.01 -6.00 6.35
N LEU A 504 -13.45 -7.20 6.17
CA LEU A 504 -13.86 -8.14 5.13
C LEU A 504 -15.27 -8.67 5.39
N ALA A 505 -15.53 -9.10 6.64
CA ALA A 505 -16.82 -9.60 7.06
C ALA A 505 -17.94 -8.57 6.89
N LYS A 506 -17.67 -7.29 7.21
CA LYS A 506 -18.62 -6.19 7.01
C LYS A 506 -18.97 -6.00 5.53
N TYR A 507 -17.98 -6.03 4.64
CA TYR A 507 -18.19 -5.86 3.21
C TYR A 507 -19.04 -6.98 2.62
N ASP A 508 -18.70 -8.24 2.91
CA ASP A 508 -19.45 -9.41 2.44
C ASP A 508 -20.91 -9.37 2.93
N ALA A 509 -21.11 -8.98 4.18
CA ALA A 509 -22.44 -8.83 4.75
C ALA A 509 -23.26 -7.70 4.10
N LEU A 510 -22.62 -6.60 3.70
CA LEU A 510 -23.30 -5.52 2.97
C LEU A 510 -23.69 -5.94 1.55
N ILE A 511 -22.88 -6.72 0.85
CA ILE A 511 -23.28 -7.32 -0.44
C ILE A 511 -24.47 -8.25 -0.26
N GLN A 512 -24.42 -9.17 0.72
CA GLN A 512 -25.53 -10.08 1.01
C GLN A 512 -26.81 -9.32 1.37
N LEU A 513 -26.69 -8.23 2.15
CA LEU A 513 -27.82 -7.35 2.45
C LEU A 513 -28.39 -6.74 1.17
N GLY A 514 -27.53 -6.24 0.27
CA GLY A 514 -27.96 -5.66 -0.99
C GLY A 514 -28.68 -6.66 -1.90
N GLU A 515 -28.20 -7.91 -1.98
CA GLU A 515 -28.83 -8.99 -2.75
C GLU A 515 -30.19 -9.40 -2.13
N LEU A 516 -30.25 -9.51 -0.81
CA LEU A 516 -31.50 -9.80 -0.12
C LEU A 516 -32.51 -8.65 -0.28
N ALA A 517 -32.05 -7.40 -0.23
CA ALA A 517 -32.90 -6.26 -0.46
C ALA A 517 -33.47 -6.25 -1.89
N HIS A 518 -32.67 -6.62 -2.88
CA HIS A 518 -33.14 -6.78 -4.26
C HIS A 518 -34.27 -7.80 -4.37
N LEU A 519 -34.11 -8.97 -3.76
CA LEU A 519 -35.14 -10.01 -3.70
C LEU A 519 -36.44 -9.53 -3.05
N MET A 520 -36.33 -8.88 -1.90
CA MET A 520 -37.49 -8.41 -1.14
C MET A 520 -38.24 -7.29 -1.86
N THR A 521 -37.51 -6.35 -2.48
CA THR A 521 -38.13 -5.27 -3.25
C THR A 521 -38.76 -5.79 -4.56
N ASP A 522 -38.14 -6.77 -5.24
CA ASP A 522 -38.77 -7.45 -6.39
C ASP A 522 -40.05 -8.17 -5.97
N ALA A 523 -40.10 -8.76 -4.76
CA ALA A 523 -41.31 -9.32 -4.20
C ALA A 523 -42.40 -8.30 -3.83
N GLY A 524 -42.08 -7.01 -3.91
CA GLY A 524 -43.02 -5.91 -3.65
C GLY A 524 -43.06 -5.42 -2.19
N LEU A 525 -42.07 -5.79 -1.36
CA LEU A 525 -42.02 -5.38 0.04
C LEU A 525 -41.28 -4.03 0.22
N ILE A 526 -41.63 -3.33 1.29
CA ILE A 526 -40.81 -2.27 1.85
C ILE A 526 -39.86 -2.90 2.85
N LEU A 527 -38.58 -2.98 2.50
CA LEU A 527 -37.56 -3.50 3.39
C LEU A 527 -36.91 -2.36 4.19
N ILE A 528 -36.94 -2.46 5.51
CA ILE A 528 -36.27 -1.54 6.43
C ILE A 528 -35.07 -2.24 7.04
N THR A 529 -33.94 -1.57 7.09
CA THR A 529 -32.75 -2.05 7.80
C THR A 529 -32.09 -0.95 8.61
N SER A 530 -31.37 -1.34 9.66
CA SER A 530 -30.53 -0.42 10.40
C SER A 530 -29.07 -0.88 10.33
N VAL A 531 -28.19 -0.05 9.78
CA VAL A 531 -26.76 -0.36 9.62
C VAL A 531 -25.94 0.69 10.36
N THR A 532 -24.97 0.24 11.15
CA THR A 532 -24.12 1.13 11.93
C THR A 532 -22.89 1.52 11.12
N ASP A 533 -22.57 2.82 11.14
CA ASP A 533 -21.30 3.38 10.66
C ASP A 533 -20.89 2.91 9.24
N ILE A 534 -21.81 3.03 8.28
CA ILE A 534 -21.50 2.84 6.86
C ILE A 534 -20.83 4.09 6.28
N ASP A 535 -19.95 3.88 5.31
CA ASP A 535 -19.33 5.00 4.60
C ASP A 535 -20.05 5.33 3.28
N GLN A 536 -19.64 6.43 2.63
CA GLN A 536 -20.25 6.87 1.37
C GLN A 536 -20.17 5.77 0.29
N TYR A 537 -19.07 5.05 0.20
CA TYR A 537 -18.87 4.01 -0.82
C TYR A 537 -19.70 2.76 -0.53
N GLU A 538 -19.82 2.39 0.74
CA GLU A 538 -20.70 1.30 1.19
C GLU A 538 -22.17 1.64 0.89
N LEU A 539 -22.53 2.92 1.08
CA LEU A 539 -23.85 3.43 0.73
C LEU A 539 -24.10 3.42 -0.77
N ASP A 540 -23.17 3.94 -1.56
CA ASP A 540 -23.25 3.94 -3.02
C ASP A 540 -23.32 2.52 -3.59
N MET A 541 -22.67 1.56 -2.96
CA MET A 541 -22.76 0.15 -3.29
C MET A 541 -24.19 -0.39 -3.07
N LEU A 542 -24.79 -0.13 -1.92
CA LEU A 542 -26.17 -0.53 -1.63
C LEU A 542 -27.16 0.11 -2.61
N LYS A 543 -26.96 1.39 -2.95
CA LYS A 543 -27.77 2.10 -3.96
C LYS A 543 -27.60 1.53 -5.38
N LYS A 544 -26.40 1.06 -5.73
CA LYS A 544 -26.14 0.39 -7.03
C LYS A 544 -26.77 -1.00 -7.09
N LEU A 545 -26.79 -1.72 -5.98
CA LEU A 545 -27.44 -3.04 -5.88
C LEU A 545 -28.97 -2.94 -5.92
N ASN A 546 -29.52 -1.79 -5.47
CA ASN A 546 -30.98 -1.54 -5.41
C ASN A 546 -31.30 -0.12 -5.84
N HIS A 547 -32.12 0.05 -6.89
CA HIS A 547 -32.42 1.36 -7.47
C HIS A 547 -33.31 2.25 -6.57
N GLU A 548 -34.24 1.66 -5.81
CA GLU A 548 -35.17 2.41 -4.93
C GLU A 548 -34.72 2.33 -3.47
N THR A 549 -33.52 2.88 -3.21
CA THR A 549 -32.92 2.92 -1.86
C THR A 549 -33.06 4.31 -1.25
N PHE A 550 -33.74 4.40 -0.11
CA PHE A 550 -33.87 5.61 0.71
C PHE A 550 -32.91 5.54 1.90
N VAL A 551 -32.15 6.59 2.11
CA VAL A 551 -31.14 6.66 3.15
C VAL A 551 -31.49 7.71 4.19
N ILE A 552 -31.62 7.26 5.43
CA ILE A 552 -31.95 8.08 6.58
C ILE A 552 -30.78 8.07 7.52
N ASN A 553 -30.17 9.22 7.74
CA ASN A 553 -29.08 9.38 8.68
C ASN A 553 -29.62 9.87 10.03
N VAL A 554 -29.16 9.27 11.13
CA VAL A 554 -29.52 9.66 12.49
C VAL A 554 -28.29 10.18 13.22
N GLY A 555 -28.33 11.44 13.60
CA GLY A 555 -27.25 12.16 14.26
C GLY A 555 -26.34 12.90 13.28
N GLU A 556 -25.06 12.96 13.61
CA GLU A 556 -24.07 13.71 12.85
C GLU A 556 -23.96 13.23 11.40
N ASN A 557 -24.09 14.13 10.44
CA ASN A 557 -24.01 13.77 9.02
C ASN A 557 -22.56 13.62 8.56
N HIS A 558 -22.22 12.43 8.08
CA HIS A 558 -20.88 12.05 7.64
C HIS A 558 -20.77 11.83 6.13
N PHE A 559 -21.88 12.05 5.41
CA PHE A 559 -22.00 11.76 3.99
C PHE A 559 -21.94 13.04 3.13
N LEU A 560 -21.76 12.88 1.83
CA LEU A 560 -21.95 13.95 0.88
C LEU A 560 -23.44 14.32 0.82
N GLU A 561 -23.77 15.59 0.61
CA GLU A 561 -25.15 16.08 0.60
C GLU A 561 -26.08 15.32 -0.37
N SER A 562 -25.52 14.80 -1.48
CA SER A 562 -26.27 14.03 -2.48
C SER A 562 -26.56 12.57 -2.10
N GLY A 563 -26.06 12.10 -0.96
CA GLY A 563 -26.17 10.68 -0.57
C GLY A 563 -27.31 10.34 0.38
N ILE A 564 -27.93 11.33 1.03
CA ILE A 564 -28.90 11.17 2.10
C ILE A 564 -30.23 11.80 1.72
N ASP A 565 -31.32 11.08 1.94
CA ASP A 565 -32.67 11.52 1.65
C ASP A 565 -33.30 12.26 2.85
N LEU A 566 -32.90 11.91 4.09
CA LEU A 566 -33.38 12.53 5.31
C LEU A 566 -32.32 12.49 6.43
N ASN A 567 -32.12 13.63 7.10
CA ASN A 567 -31.33 13.71 8.32
C ASN A 567 -32.24 13.88 9.55
N LEU A 568 -32.06 13.03 10.54
CA LEU A 568 -32.75 13.06 11.83
C LEU A 568 -31.78 13.44 12.94
N VAL A 569 -32.29 14.04 14.00
CA VAL A 569 -31.50 14.39 15.16
C VAL A 569 -31.20 13.13 16.00
N GLU A 570 -30.05 13.08 16.64
CA GLU A 570 -29.70 11.99 17.55
C GLU A 570 -30.74 11.90 18.69
N ASN A 571 -31.20 10.66 18.97
CA ASN A 571 -32.23 10.37 19.99
C ASN A 571 -33.55 11.13 19.79
N GLU A 572 -33.89 11.53 18.56
CA GLU A 572 -35.17 12.10 18.24
C GLU A 572 -36.32 11.17 18.68
N GLU A 573 -37.45 11.76 19.09
CA GLU A 573 -38.64 10.99 19.47
C GLU A 573 -39.12 10.14 18.28
N SER A 574 -39.40 8.85 18.54
CA SER A 574 -39.70 7.89 17.48
C SER A 574 -40.90 8.30 16.63
N THR A 575 -41.95 8.85 17.25
CA THR A 575 -43.16 9.33 16.56
C THR A 575 -42.88 10.50 15.61
N ALA A 576 -42.07 11.47 16.02
CA ALA A 576 -41.66 12.60 15.20
C ALA A 576 -40.76 12.15 14.04
N ALA A 577 -39.81 11.26 14.31
CA ALA A 577 -38.92 10.70 13.31
C ALA A 577 -39.69 9.90 12.25
N VAL A 578 -40.59 9.00 12.69
CA VAL A 578 -41.45 8.21 11.78
C VAL A 578 -42.31 9.10 10.91
N SER A 579 -42.95 10.14 11.47
CA SER A 579 -43.77 11.10 10.68
C SER A 579 -42.98 11.78 9.57
N LYS A 580 -41.70 12.14 9.82
CA LYS A 580 -40.82 12.71 8.80
C LYS A 580 -40.46 11.70 7.70
N ILE A 581 -40.23 10.44 8.06
CA ILE A 581 -39.92 9.38 7.12
C ILE A 581 -41.15 9.05 6.26
N VAL A 582 -42.31 8.92 6.85
CA VAL A 582 -43.56 8.70 6.13
C VAL A 582 -43.84 9.84 5.13
N ALA A 583 -43.63 11.10 5.54
CA ALA A 583 -43.76 12.27 4.65
C ALA A 583 -42.76 12.18 3.47
N LEU A 584 -41.53 11.73 3.69
CA LEU A 584 -40.56 11.47 2.62
C LEU A 584 -41.06 10.38 1.66
N LEU A 585 -41.57 9.27 2.17
CA LEU A 585 -42.08 8.17 1.34
C LEU A 585 -43.31 8.55 0.52
N ILE A 586 -44.19 9.39 1.05
CA ILE A 586 -45.31 9.97 0.32
C ILE A 586 -44.81 10.89 -0.80
N LYS A 587 -43.90 11.80 -0.49
CA LYS A 587 -43.28 12.68 -1.48
C LYS A 587 -42.60 11.94 -2.62
N ALA A 588 -41.97 10.78 -2.30
CA ALA A 588 -41.31 9.91 -3.26
C ALA A 588 -42.29 8.97 -4.01
N VAL A 589 -43.58 9.08 -3.77
CA VAL A 589 -44.62 8.23 -4.38
C VAL A 589 -44.42 6.74 -4.09
N VAL A 590 -43.82 6.42 -2.96
CA VAL A 590 -43.74 5.04 -2.43
C VAL A 590 -45.07 4.70 -1.73
N LEU A 591 -45.60 5.64 -0.96
CA LEU A 591 -46.89 5.56 -0.32
C LEU A 591 -47.87 6.50 -1.05
N ASP A 592 -49.06 5.99 -1.36
CA ASP A 592 -50.10 6.81 -1.97
C ASP A 592 -50.99 7.42 -0.87
N PRO A 593 -51.12 8.74 -0.81
CA PRO A 593 -51.95 9.43 0.19
C PRO A 593 -53.44 9.00 0.17
N GLU A 594 -53.96 8.61 -1.00
CA GLU A 594 -55.37 8.18 -1.13
C GLU A 594 -55.68 6.85 -0.42
N TYR A 595 -54.65 6.06 -0.09
CA TYR A 595 -54.80 4.77 0.59
C TYR A 595 -54.24 4.76 2.03
N MET A 596 -54.14 5.93 2.65
CA MET A 596 -53.66 6.08 4.04
C MET A 596 -54.79 6.34 5.05
N ILE A 597 -56.01 5.86 4.76
CA ILE A 597 -57.18 6.01 5.63
C ILE A 597 -57.33 4.79 6.53
#